data_a934abedeb350e468869d518a85e31a7
#
_entry.id   a934abedeb350e468869d518a85e31a7
#
_cell.length_a   1.000
_cell.length_b   1.000
_cell.length_c   1.000
_cell.angle_alpha   90.00
_cell.angle_beta   90.00
_cell.angle_gamma   90.00
#
_symmetry.space_group_name_H-M   'P 1'
#
loop_
_entity.id
_entity.type
_entity.pdbx_description
1 polymer ?
#
loop_
_entity_poly.entity_id
_entity_poly.type
_entity_poly.pdbx_seq_one_letter_code
_entity_poly.pdbx_strand_id
1 'polypeptide(L)'
;MILRQASLALLVAGLAAATIVSASSAGENASDLYVSPHGATGAADVDCASAGYSSVQAAVDAAPAGATVNVCRGSYSEDVVISAPLELRGQKGAVIRGTPTANGMCDQNGPFGPGSAPCLAGITVKSSDVTVRGLTVTGAIGEGILVTGSLTGHSIGRVLIRGNRVIGNDEDGKPSKTHSPYPPCRVHGEIPGDCGEGIHLMGVYDSIVSHNRVEGNAGGILLSDELGPTYHNKVGHNFVTGNLYDCGITVPGHNPHALDANGNRQPSVAGVYDNVIFRNRITGNGITEEGAGVLFANASAGTGAYDNLVSHNYIAGNEMAGVTMHAHVLPPGKYEDLSGNRIVGNTIGPNNLGGDPDAFECAFQCRAHPLRQTTGILVFGAVPLDVTIAHNHIRRNEFGIWLGKGKMVTASLKHNLFRNVVKSVVRSR
;
A
#
# COMPACT_ATOMS: atom_id res chain seq x y z
N MET A 1 54.39 46.23 35.63
CA MET A 1 54.97 45.22 36.50
C MET A 1 53.84 44.75 37.44
N ILE A 2 53.05 43.78 37.00
CA ILE A 2 51.97 43.24 37.79
C ILE A 2 51.99 41.71 37.57
N LEU A 3 52.28 41.00 38.67
CA LEU A 3 52.32 39.54 38.70
C LEU A 3 50.92 38.93 38.50
N ARG A 4 50.85 37.92 37.66
CA ARG A 4 49.69 37.02 37.57
C ARG A 4 49.95 35.84 38.50
N GLN A 5 49.07 35.66 39.48
CA GLN A 5 48.99 34.45 40.27
C GLN A 5 48.08 33.43 39.52
N ALA A 6 48.58 32.24 39.29
CA ALA A 6 47.84 31.10 38.75
C ALA A 6 47.30 30.26 39.92
N SER A 7 46.00 30.15 40.01
CA SER A 7 45.35 29.24 40.95
C SER A 7 45.14 27.87 40.30
N LEU A 8 45.72 26.85 40.92
CA LEU A 8 45.59 25.44 40.52
C LEU A 8 44.35 24.87 41.23
N ALA A 9 43.30 24.55 40.45
CA ALA A 9 42.15 23.86 40.98
C ALA A 9 42.32 22.35 40.77
N LEU A 10 42.43 21.60 41.85
CA LEU A 10 42.38 20.11 41.85
C LEU A 10 40.95 19.67 41.58
N LEU A 11 40.75 18.97 40.44
CA LEU A 11 39.51 18.21 40.18
C LEU A 11 39.67 16.81 40.79
N VAL A 12 38.90 16.54 41.83
CA VAL A 12 38.72 15.18 42.36
C VAL A 12 37.64 14.47 41.51
N ALA A 13 38.07 13.52 40.69
CA ALA A 13 37.15 12.67 39.91
C ALA A 13 36.60 11.55 40.84
N GLY A 14 35.36 11.74 41.24
CA GLY A 14 34.62 10.64 41.92
C GLY A 14 34.12 9.62 40.87
N LEU A 15 34.70 8.39 40.89
CA LEU A 15 34.15 7.26 40.17
C LEU A 15 32.83 6.83 40.83
N ALA A 16 31.70 7.20 40.26
CA ALA A 16 30.43 6.56 40.56
C ALA A 16 30.35 5.25 39.74
N ALA A 17 30.50 4.11 40.38
CA ALA A 17 30.24 2.82 39.80
C ALA A 17 28.72 2.71 39.54
N ALA A 18 28.29 2.97 38.30
CA ALA A 18 26.96 2.62 37.86
C ALA A 18 26.88 1.08 37.75
N THR A 19 26.24 0.46 38.69
CA THR A 19 25.80 -0.94 38.56
C THR A 19 24.74 -0.96 37.45
N ILE A 20 25.15 -1.42 36.26
CA ILE A 20 24.22 -1.78 35.19
C ILE A 20 23.49 -3.04 35.68
N VAL A 21 22.31 -2.86 36.24
CA VAL A 21 21.36 -3.96 36.40
C VAL A 21 20.91 -4.31 34.99
N SER A 22 21.55 -5.31 34.42
CA SER A 22 21.04 -5.98 33.21
C SER A 22 19.72 -6.62 33.60
N ALA A 23 18.62 -5.95 33.32
CA ALA A 23 17.34 -6.61 33.27
C ALA A 23 17.42 -7.57 32.06
N SER A 24 17.85 -8.80 32.33
CA SER A 24 17.56 -9.92 31.45
C SER A 24 16.06 -10.14 31.51
N SER A 25 15.31 -9.47 30.60
CA SER A 25 14.04 -10.00 30.19
C SER A 25 14.36 -11.31 29.46
N ALA A 26 14.43 -12.41 30.23
CA ALA A 26 14.18 -13.72 29.67
C ALA A 26 12.76 -13.62 29.11
N GLY A 27 12.62 -13.32 27.82
CA GLY A 27 11.41 -13.56 27.08
C GLY A 27 11.12 -15.04 27.27
N GLU A 28 10.05 -15.38 27.94
CA GLU A 28 9.46 -16.70 27.80
C GLU A 28 9.47 -16.96 26.29
N ASN A 29 10.08 -18.07 25.85
CA ASN A 29 10.07 -18.46 24.46
C ASN A 29 8.60 -18.57 24.07
N ALA A 30 8.11 -17.57 23.32
CA ALA A 30 6.75 -17.58 22.84
C ALA A 30 6.56 -18.89 22.08
N SER A 31 5.67 -19.74 22.56
CA SER A 31 5.51 -21.09 22.03
C SER A 31 4.99 -21.03 20.62
N ASP A 32 5.58 -21.81 19.72
CA ASP A 32 5.03 -22.03 18.37
C ASP A 32 3.68 -22.76 18.52
N LEU A 33 2.64 -22.27 17.82
CA LEU A 33 1.36 -22.94 17.70
C LEU A 33 1.23 -23.52 16.29
N TYR A 34 0.54 -24.65 16.17
CA TYR A 34 0.37 -25.33 14.89
C TYR A 34 -1.11 -25.49 14.55
N VAL A 35 -1.45 -25.16 13.30
CA VAL A 35 -2.79 -25.27 12.76
C VAL A 35 -2.80 -26.26 11.62
N SER A 36 -3.68 -27.25 11.67
CA SER A 36 -3.88 -28.25 10.61
C SER A 36 -5.37 -28.47 10.41
N PRO A 37 -5.88 -28.76 9.18
CA PRO A 37 -7.29 -29.09 8.99
C PRO A 37 -7.77 -30.28 9.86
N HIS A 38 -6.86 -31.05 10.40
CA HIS A 38 -7.12 -32.19 11.29
C HIS A 38 -6.59 -31.94 12.72
N GLY A 39 -6.23 -30.70 13.06
CA GLY A 39 -5.78 -30.35 14.40
C GLY A 39 -6.85 -30.59 15.45
N ALA A 40 -6.45 -31.03 16.63
CA ALA A 40 -7.36 -31.37 17.71
C ALA A 40 -6.92 -30.73 19.03
N THR A 41 -7.88 -30.17 19.75
CA THR A 41 -7.66 -29.65 21.11
C THR A 41 -7.10 -30.75 22.02
N GLY A 42 -5.99 -30.46 22.70
CA GLY A 42 -5.30 -31.44 23.56
C GLY A 42 -4.23 -32.25 22.86
N ALA A 43 -3.96 -32.03 21.58
CA ALA A 43 -2.76 -32.54 20.90
C ALA A 43 -1.49 -31.86 21.48
N ALA A 44 -0.32 -32.45 21.20
CA ALA A 44 0.96 -31.95 21.74
C ALA A 44 1.36 -30.56 21.18
N ASP A 45 0.77 -30.13 20.08
CA ASP A 45 0.98 -28.85 19.38
C ASP A 45 2.47 -28.52 19.14
N VAL A 46 3.24 -29.52 18.74
CA VAL A 46 4.68 -29.37 18.49
C VAL A 46 5.05 -29.38 17.01
N ASP A 47 4.15 -29.83 16.15
CA ASP A 47 4.32 -29.88 14.70
C ASP A 47 2.97 -30.02 13.97
N CYS A 48 3.00 -30.08 12.64
CA CYS A 48 1.80 -30.23 11.83
C CYS A 48 1.09 -31.59 11.95
N ALA A 49 1.74 -32.62 12.44
CA ALA A 49 1.13 -33.94 12.64
C ALA A 49 0.38 -34.00 13.98
N SER A 50 0.77 -33.16 14.92
CA SER A 50 0.20 -33.06 16.27
C SER A 50 -0.33 -31.64 16.55
N ALA A 51 -0.85 -30.96 15.51
CA ALA A 51 -1.36 -29.59 15.62
C ALA A 51 -2.50 -29.49 16.65
N GLY A 52 -2.42 -28.48 17.52
CA GLY A 52 -3.39 -28.22 18.57
C GLY A 52 -4.67 -27.52 18.08
N TYR A 53 -4.64 -26.98 16.86
CA TYR A 53 -5.73 -26.17 16.31
C TYR A 53 -6.16 -26.64 14.92
N SER A 54 -7.47 -26.58 14.65
CA SER A 54 -8.03 -26.79 13.32
C SER A 54 -8.49 -25.47 12.64
N SER A 55 -8.54 -24.38 13.40
CA SER A 55 -8.87 -23.02 12.93
C SER A 55 -7.67 -22.10 13.10
N VAL A 56 -7.35 -21.33 12.07
CA VAL A 56 -6.28 -20.33 12.12
C VAL A 56 -6.63 -19.21 13.09
N GLN A 57 -7.89 -18.74 13.06
CA GLN A 57 -8.34 -17.71 14.02
C GLN A 57 -8.21 -18.17 15.46
N ALA A 58 -8.62 -19.41 15.76
CA ALA A 58 -8.52 -19.93 17.13
C ALA A 58 -7.06 -20.00 17.63
N ALA A 59 -6.10 -20.34 16.75
CA ALA A 59 -4.69 -20.31 17.10
C ALA A 59 -4.15 -18.88 17.26
N VAL A 60 -4.58 -17.95 16.40
CA VAL A 60 -4.24 -16.53 16.49
C VAL A 60 -4.75 -15.93 17.80
N ASP A 61 -5.99 -16.25 18.21
CA ASP A 61 -6.59 -15.75 19.45
C ASP A 61 -5.89 -16.33 20.71
N ALA A 62 -5.37 -17.53 20.62
CA ALA A 62 -4.66 -18.20 21.71
C ALA A 62 -3.16 -17.83 21.78
N ALA A 63 -2.62 -17.23 20.71
CA ALA A 63 -1.20 -16.94 20.60
C ALA A 63 -0.76 -15.84 21.58
N PRO A 64 0.24 -16.06 22.44
CA PRO A 64 0.84 -14.99 23.21
C PRO A 64 1.56 -14.00 22.28
N ALA A 65 1.70 -12.76 22.73
CA ALA A 65 2.41 -11.75 21.96
C ALA A 65 3.84 -12.22 21.59
N GLY A 66 4.19 -12.07 20.33
CA GLY A 66 5.48 -12.53 19.77
C GLY A 66 5.54 -14.01 19.38
N ALA A 67 4.46 -14.76 19.55
CA ALA A 67 4.40 -16.17 19.14
C ALA A 67 4.41 -16.32 17.61
N THR A 68 4.72 -17.53 17.16
CA THR A 68 4.53 -17.95 15.78
C THR A 68 3.33 -18.89 15.67
N VAL A 69 2.38 -18.57 14.80
CA VAL A 69 1.30 -19.47 14.39
C VAL A 69 1.68 -20.10 13.06
N ASN A 70 2.04 -21.38 13.10
CA ASN A 70 2.42 -22.16 11.93
C ASN A 70 1.19 -22.78 11.27
N VAL A 71 0.80 -22.25 10.12
CA VAL A 71 -0.32 -22.75 9.33
C VAL A 71 0.18 -23.88 8.43
N CYS A 72 -0.20 -25.07 8.73
CA CYS A 72 0.19 -26.27 8.01
C CYS A 72 -0.50 -26.36 6.64
N ARG A 73 0.02 -27.22 5.78
CA ARG A 73 -0.60 -27.46 4.47
C ARG A 73 -2.08 -27.82 4.60
N GLY A 74 -2.93 -27.07 3.91
CA GLY A 74 -4.37 -27.27 3.92
C GLY A 74 -5.11 -26.05 3.43
N SER A 75 -6.43 -26.12 3.36
CA SER A 75 -7.31 -25.02 3.03
C SER A 75 -8.18 -24.69 4.24
N TYR A 76 -8.17 -23.43 4.63
CA TYR A 76 -8.88 -22.89 5.78
C TYR A 76 -9.85 -21.83 5.29
N SER A 77 -11.15 -22.10 5.44
CA SER A 77 -12.23 -21.18 5.04
C SER A 77 -12.53 -20.24 6.20
N GLU A 78 -11.75 -19.18 6.31
CA GLU A 78 -11.77 -18.24 7.44
C GLU A 78 -11.34 -16.84 6.97
N ASP A 79 -11.87 -15.83 7.63
CA ASP A 79 -11.32 -14.47 7.62
C ASP A 79 -10.55 -14.30 8.93
N VAL A 80 -9.24 -14.09 8.84
CA VAL A 80 -8.34 -14.09 9.99
C VAL A 80 -8.06 -12.68 10.45
N VAL A 81 -8.28 -12.37 11.73
CA VAL A 81 -8.01 -11.06 12.34
C VAL A 81 -6.86 -11.16 13.34
N ILE A 82 -5.80 -10.41 13.12
CA ILE A 82 -4.60 -10.38 13.98
C ILE A 82 -4.60 -9.07 14.77
N SER A 83 -4.87 -9.15 16.07
CA SER A 83 -4.99 -7.99 16.97
C SER A 83 -3.83 -7.87 17.98
N ALA A 84 -2.84 -8.74 17.91
CA ALA A 84 -1.66 -8.74 18.76
C ALA A 84 -0.38 -9.00 17.96
N PRO A 85 0.80 -8.57 18.41
CA PRO A 85 2.06 -8.87 17.75
C PRO A 85 2.30 -10.38 17.64
N LEU A 86 2.46 -10.90 16.43
CA LEU A 86 2.78 -12.31 16.17
C LEU A 86 3.35 -12.52 14.77
N GLU A 87 3.84 -13.72 14.52
CA GLU A 87 4.13 -14.20 13.17
C GLU A 87 3.08 -15.22 12.74
N LEU A 88 2.34 -14.95 11.66
CA LEU A 88 1.51 -15.92 10.96
C LEU A 88 2.30 -16.50 9.78
N ARG A 89 2.69 -17.76 9.89
CA ARG A 89 3.59 -18.44 8.96
C ARG A 89 2.90 -19.59 8.25
N GLY A 90 2.72 -19.47 6.94
CA GLY A 90 2.22 -20.56 6.10
C GLY A 90 3.32 -21.53 5.69
N GLN A 91 3.06 -22.81 5.80
CA GLN A 91 3.84 -23.84 5.12
C GLN A 91 3.43 -23.92 3.64
N LYS A 92 4.29 -24.51 2.81
CA LYS A 92 3.99 -24.69 1.38
C LYS A 92 2.64 -25.40 1.19
N GLY A 93 1.69 -24.72 0.59
CA GLY A 93 0.32 -25.22 0.36
C GLY A 93 -0.66 -24.90 1.49
N ALA A 94 -0.32 -23.99 2.40
CA ALA A 94 -1.27 -23.39 3.32
C ALA A 94 -2.09 -22.33 2.56
N VAL A 95 -3.40 -22.42 2.59
CA VAL A 95 -4.34 -21.55 1.88
C VAL A 95 -5.37 -21.01 2.85
N ILE A 96 -5.41 -19.70 3.00
CA ILE A 96 -6.53 -18.99 3.62
C ILE A 96 -7.50 -18.63 2.50
N ARG A 97 -8.73 -19.09 2.63
CA ARG A 97 -9.82 -18.78 1.72
C ARG A 97 -10.84 -17.92 2.44
N GLY A 98 -10.99 -16.68 2.01
CA GLY A 98 -11.98 -15.77 2.55
C GLY A 98 -13.39 -16.35 2.53
N THR A 99 -14.20 -15.95 3.46
CA THR A 99 -15.60 -16.41 3.56
C THR A 99 -16.52 -15.44 2.80
N PRO A 100 -17.67 -15.92 2.31
CA PRO A 100 -18.63 -15.04 1.65
C PRO A 100 -19.44 -14.19 2.63
N THR A 101 -19.21 -14.37 3.93
CA THR A 101 -19.92 -13.63 4.99
C THR A 101 -18.92 -12.82 5.80
N ALA A 102 -19.16 -11.53 5.92
CA ALA A 102 -18.40 -10.68 6.80
C ALA A 102 -18.45 -11.22 8.24
N ASN A 103 -17.29 -11.39 8.86
CA ASN A 103 -17.23 -11.90 10.24
C ASN A 103 -17.53 -10.81 11.32
N GLY A 104 -17.88 -9.60 10.91
CA GLY A 104 -18.36 -8.53 11.77
C GLY A 104 -17.34 -7.96 12.77
N MET A 105 -16.11 -8.43 12.77
CA MET A 105 -15.12 -8.10 13.82
C MET A 105 -14.14 -7.01 13.44
N CYS A 106 -14.06 -6.59 12.19
CA CYS A 106 -13.05 -5.64 11.76
C CYS A 106 -13.37 -4.21 12.11
N ASP A 107 -14.62 -3.82 12.06
CA ASP A 107 -14.92 -2.43 12.34
C ASP A 107 -16.37 -2.14 12.67
N GLN A 108 -16.71 -2.33 13.94
CA GLN A 108 -18.02 -1.88 14.43
C GLN A 108 -18.12 -0.35 14.47
N ASN A 109 -16.99 0.35 14.34
CA ASN A 109 -16.89 1.80 14.39
C ASN A 109 -16.02 2.34 13.25
N GLY A 110 -16.18 1.84 12.03
CA GLY A 110 -15.42 2.31 10.89
C GLY A 110 -15.35 3.83 10.80
N PRO A 111 -14.35 4.39 10.09
CA PRO A 111 -14.13 5.84 10.03
C PRO A 111 -15.34 6.60 9.51
N PHE A 112 -16.29 5.88 8.97
CA PHE A 112 -17.54 6.42 8.39
C PHE A 112 -18.78 6.15 9.26
N GLY A 113 -18.61 5.64 10.49
CA GLY A 113 -19.68 5.43 11.47
C GLY A 113 -19.94 3.98 11.87
N PRO A 114 -20.78 3.73 12.89
CA PRO A 114 -21.06 2.39 13.39
C PRO A 114 -21.62 1.47 12.31
N GLY A 115 -21.00 0.31 12.13
CA GLY A 115 -21.46 -0.71 11.18
C GLY A 115 -21.06 -0.46 9.74
N SER A 116 -20.14 0.46 9.48
CA SER A 116 -19.79 0.89 8.13
C SER A 116 -18.84 -0.03 7.37
N ALA A 117 -18.14 -0.94 8.03
CA ALA A 117 -17.25 -1.85 7.32
C ALA A 117 -17.20 -3.23 8.00
N PRO A 118 -17.89 -4.23 7.49
CA PRO A 118 -17.60 -5.62 7.83
C PRO A 118 -16.20 -5.99 7.34
N CYS A 119 -15.50 -6.86 8.05
CA CYS A 119 -14.27 -7.46 7.56
C CYS A 119 -14.55 -8.36 6.37
N LEU A 120 -14.05 -7.95 5.26
CA LEU A 120 -14.16 -8.69 4.01
C LEU A 120 -12.79 -9.21 3.55
N ALA A 121 -11.73 -8.88 4.30
CA ALA A 121 -10.38 -9.29 3.97
C ALA A 121 -10.12 -10.74 4.43
N GLY A 122 -9.39 -11.49 3.62
CA GLY A 122 -8.95 -12.84 4.00
C GLY A 122 -8.05 -12.83 5.24
N ILE A 123 -7.18 -11.81 5.36
CA ILE A 123 -6.39 -11.56 6.58
C ILE A 123 -6.44 -10.06 6.89
N THR A 124 -6.84 -9.72 8.13
CA THR A 124 -6.80 -8.35 8.64
C THR A 124 -5.76 -8.24 9.76
N VAL A 125 -4.81 -7.32 9.62
CA VAL A 125 -3.79 -7.00 10.63
C VAL A 125 -4.16 -5.69 11.30
N LYS A 126 -4.42 -5.74 12.61
CA LYS A 126 -4.80 -4.57 13.44
C LYS A 126 -3.77 -4.28 14.55
N SER A 127 -2.58 -4.82 14.45
CA SER A 127 -1.51 -4.63 15.43
C SER A 127 -0.19 -4.31 14.74
N SER A 128 0.63 -3.52 15.41
CA SER A 128 2.05 -3.38 15.06
C SER A 128 2.83 -4.67 15.33
N ASP A 129 4.03 -4.77 14.76
CA ASP A 129 4.97 -5.87 15.00
C ASP A 129 4.42 -7.25 14.58
N VAL A 130 3.66 -7.28 13.47
CA VAL A 130 3.09 -8.50 12.88
C VAL A 130 3.87 -8.90 11.64
N THR A 131 4.10 -10.21 11.50
CA THR A 131 4.61 -10.80 10.25
C THR A 131 3.57 -11.76 9.65
N VAL A 132 3.24 -11.59 8.36
CA VAL A 132 2.42 -12.53 7.58
C VAL A 132 3.25 -13.04 6.43
N ARG A 133 3.53 -14.34 6.38
CA ARG A 133 4.37 -14.88 5.31
C ARG A 133 4.05 -16.31 4.88
N GLY A 134 4.37 -16.62 3.62
CA GLY A 134 4.34 -17.99 3.07
C GLY A 134 2.94 -18.54 2.81
N LEU A 135 1.90 -17.72 2.87
CA LEU A 135 0.51 -18.10 2.69
C LEU A 135 0.04 -17.90 1.25
N THR A 136 -0.95 -18.67 0.84
CA THR A 136 -1.86 -18.29 -0.25
C THR A 136 -3.13 -17.71 0.37
N VAL A 137 -3.53 -16.52 -0.04
CA VAL A 137 -4.76 -15.85 0.38
C VAL A 137 -5.63 -15.64 -0.85
N THR A 138 -6.85 -16.14 -0.83
CA THR A 138 -7.73 -16.15 -2.02
C THR A 138 -9.20 -16.15 -1.66
N GLY A 139 -10.03 -15.65 -2.57
CA GLY A 139 -11.50 -15.74 -2.47
C GLY A 139 -12.09 -14.88 -1.33
N ALA A 140 -11.37 -13.89 -0.83
CA ALA A 140 -11.96 -12.86 -0.01
C ALA A 140 -12.90 -11.99 -0.87
N ILE A 141 -13.99 -11.51 -0.26
CA ILE A 141 -14.96 -10.65 -0.95
C ILE A 141 -14.53 -9.16 -0.98
N GLY A 142 -13.49 -8.81 -0.28
CA GLY A 142 -12.77 -7.55 -0.31
C GLY A 142 -11.28 -7.82 -0.45
N GLU A 143 -10.46 -7.19 0.36
CA GLU A 143 -9.01 -7.29 0.26
C GLU A 143 -8.49 -8.70 0.57
N GLY A 144 -7.39 -9.06 -0.08
CA GLY A 144 -6.68 -10.29 0.29
C GLY A 144 -6.05 -10.15 1.68
N ILE A 145 -5.19 -9.14 1.88
CA ILE A 145 -4.55 -8.81 3.15
C ILE A 145 -4.73 -7.32 3.42
N LEU A 146 -5.48 -6.98 4.46
CA LEU A 146 -5.67 -5.63 4.96
C LEU A 146 -4.78 -5.39 6.17
N VAL A 147 -3.95 -4.35 6.13
CA VAL A 147 -3.22 -3.84 7.29
C VAL A 147 -3.82 -2.48 7.64
N THR A 148 -4.47 -2.37 8.78
CA THR A 148 -5.23 -1.18 9.13
C THR A 148 -4.81 -0.58 10.46
N GLY A 149 -4.63 0.73 10.47
CA GLY A 149 -4.37 1.51 11.68
C GLY A 149 -5.54 1.49 12.65
N SER A 150 -5.32 2.03 13.83
CA SER A 150 -6.36 2.15 14.83
C SER A 150 -7.43 3.15 14.42
N LEU A 151 -8.69 2.82 14.68
CA LEU A 151 -9.84 3.71 14.52
C LEU A 151 -9.77 5.01 15.35
N THR A 152 -8.82 5.09 16.26
CA THR A 152 -8.60 6.29 17.09
C THR A 152 -7.66 7.29 16.39
N GLY A 153 -7.37 7.11 15.10
CA GLY A 153 -6.46 7.97 14.34
C GLY A 153 -4.97 7.68 14.60
N HIS A 154 -4.65 6.49 15.09
CA HIS A 154 -3.27 6.08 15.29
C HIS A 154 -2.87 5.04 14.24
N SER A 155 -1.86 5.37 13.45
CA SER A 155 -1.25 4.42 12.52
C SER A 155 -0.57 3.26 13.28
N ILE A 156 -0.55 2.09 12.66
CA ILE A 156 0.23 0.93 13.12
C ILE A 156 1.48 0.77 12.27
N GLY A 157 2.47 0.04 12.76
CA GLY A 157 3.73 -0.07 12.01
C GLY A 157 4.54 -1.32 12.30
N ARG A 158 5.69 -1.43 11.61
CA ARG A 158 6.61 -2.56 11.69
C ARG A 158 5.94 -3.88 11.33
N VAL A 159 5.07 -3.82 10.31
CA VAL A 159 4.39 -5.00 9.75
C VAL A 159 5.19 -5.53 8.56
N LEU A 160 5.37 -6.83 8.50
CA LEU A 160 6.06 -7.51 7.41
C LEU A 160 5.11 -8.45 6.66
N ILE A 161 4.73 -8.08 5.43
CA ILE A 161 3.96 -8.93 4.52
C ILE A 161 4.93 -9.50 3.47
N ARG A 162 5.29 -10.79 3.58
CA ARG A 162 6.38 -11.31 2.76
C ARG A 162 6.13 -12.70 2.19
N GLY A 163 6.42 -12.87 0.90
CA GLY A 163 6.44 -14.19 0.26
C GLY A 163 5.08 -14.86 0.18
N ASN A 164 4.00 -14.09 0.18
CA ASN A 164 2.65 -14.59 0.06
C ASN A 164 2.21 -14.65 -1.42
N ARG A 165 1.21 -15.47 -1.70
CA ARG A 165 0.44 -15.46 -2.94
C ARG A 165 -0.95 -14.94 -2.62
N VAL A 166 -1.24 -13.73 -3.04
CA VAL A 166 -2.52 -13.06 -2.81
C VAL A 166 -3.24 -13.00 -4.15
N ILE A 167 -4.23 -13.86 -4.33
CA ILE A 167 -4.73 -14.20 -5.67
C ILE A 167 -6.24 -14.35 -5.68
N GLY A 168 -6.91 -13.67 -6.62
CA GLY A 168 -8.33 -13.85 -6.85
C GLY A 168 -9.16 -13.46 -5.64
N ASN A 169 -8.94 -12.26 -5.14
CA ASN A 169 -9.76 -11.63 -4.12
C ASN A 169 -10.64 -10.57 -4.81
N ASP A 170 -11.88 -10.44 -4.35
CA ASP A 170 -12.92 -9.61 -4.96
C ASP A 170 -13.17 -9.91 -6.47
N GLU A 171 -13.02 -11.16 -6.89
CA GLU A 171 -13.28 -11.56 -8.28
C GLU A 171 -14.78 -11.55 -8.65
N ASP A 172 -15.67 -11.60 -7.68
CA ASP A 172 -17.13 -11.59 -7.93
C ASP A 172 -17.65 -10.19 -8.34
N GLY A 173 -16.79 -9.19 -8.31
CA GLY A 173 -16.99 -7.99 -9.08
C GLY A 173 -17.03 -8.34 -10.55
N LYS A 174 -18.14 -8.91 -11.05
CA LYS A 174 -18.41 -8.85 -12.48
C LYS A 174 -18.16 -7.41 -12.91
N PRO A 175 -17.56 -7.17 -14.09
CA PRO A 175 -17.38 -5.84 -14.62
C PRO A 175 -18.74 -5.19 -14.83
N SER A 176 -19.39 -4.84 -13.78
CA SER A 176 -20.44 -3.88 -13.80
C SER A 176 -19.72 -2.57 -13.50
N LYS A 177 -19.88 -1.59 -14.36
CA LYS A 177 -19.52 -0.19 -14.12
C LYS A 177 -20.03 0.34 -12.77
N THR A 178 -20.40 -0.52 -11.88
CA THR A 178 -21.07 -0.29 -10.64
C THR A 178 -20.61 -1.27 -9.57
N HIS A 179 -19.30 -1.80 -9.58
CA HIS A 179 -18.76 -2.11 -8.30
C HIS A 179 -18.95 -3.47 -7.68
N SER A 180 -18.15 -3.76 -6.71
CA SER A 180 -18.36 -4.81 -5.72
C SER A 180 -19.86 -4.92 -5.39
N PRO A 181 -20.48 -6.08 -5.47
CA PRO A 181 -21.86 -6.27 -5.06
C PRO A 181 -22.07 -6.03 -3.56
N TYR A 182 -20.99 -5.80 -2.84
CA TYR A 182 -20.98 -5.69 -1.38
C TYR A 182 -21.01 -4.23 -0.91
N PRO A 183 -21.91 -3.88 0.03
CA PRO A 183 -22.13 -2.53 0.51
C PRO A 183 -20.90 -1.77 1.01
N PRO A 184 -19.88 -2.38 1.64
CA PRO A 184 -18.77 -1.63 2.23
C PRO A 184 -17.95 -0.85 1.23
N CYS A 185 -17.71 -1.40 0.07
CA CYS A 185 -16.99 -0.71 -1.00
C CYS A 185 -17.85 0.31 -1.75
N ARG A 186 -19.15 0.33 -1.50
CA ARG A 186 -20.11 1.24 -2.17
C ARG A 186 -20.53 2.44 -1.34
N VAL A 187 -20.45 2.33 -0.01
CA VAL A 187 -21.29 3.15 0.89
C VAL A 187 -20.69 4.52 1.17
N HIS A 188 -19.42 4.76 0.93
CA HIS A 188 -18.75 5.93 1.48
C HIS A 188 -18.11 6.89 0.47
N GLY A 189 -18.54 6.87 -0.77
CA GLY A 189 -17.99 7.78 -1.78
C GLY A 189 -16.52 7.47 -2.11
N GLU A 190 -16.07 6.28 -1.75
CA GLU A 190 -14.83 5.76 -2.26
C GLU A 190 -14.90 5.68 -3.78
N ILE A 191 -13.80 6.00 -4.41
CA ILE A 191 -13.67 5.94 -5.84
C ILE A 191 -13.82 4.46 -6.22
N PRO A 192 -14.67 4.12 -7.20
CA PRO A 192 -14.73 2.76 -7.69
C PRO A 192 -13.33 2.28 -8.06
N GLY A 193 -12.89 1.17 -7.47
CA GLY A 193 -11.56 0.64 -7.69
C GLY A 193 -10.66 0.56 -6.44
N ASP A 194 -10.93 1.36 -5.41
CA ASP A 194 -10.12 1.35 -4.18
C ASP A 194 -10.56 0.28 -3.16
N CYS A 195 -11.10 -0.83 -3.63
CA CYS A 195 -11.61 -1.91 -2.80
C CYS A 195 -11.37 -3.25 -3.48
N GLY A 196 -10.95 -4.25 -2.72
CA GLY A 196 -10.64 -5.57 -3.25
C GLY A 196 -9.20 -5.70 -3.74
N GLU A 197 -8.33 -4.89 -3.17
CA GLU A 197 -6.92 -5.02 -3.44
C GLU A 197 -6.35 -6.32 -2.88
N GLY A 198 -5.33 -6.82 -3.57
CA GLY A 198 -4.60 -7.95 -3.04
C GLY A 198 -3.98 -7.63 -1.68
N ILE A 199 -3.34 -6.47 -1.51
CA ILE A 199 -2.75 -6.02 -0.24
C ILE A 199 -3.04 -4.54 -0.04
N HIS A 200 -3.64 -4.18 1.10
CA HIS A 200 -3.97 -2.81 1.45
C HIS A 200 -3.26 -2.38 2.75
N LEU A 201 -2.55 -1.26 2.71
CA LEU A 201 -1.93 -0.60 3.86
C LEU A 201 -2.69 0.69 4.15
N MET A 202 -3.48 0.74 5.23
CA MET A 202 -4.34 1.86 5.60
C MET A 202 -3.94 2.42 6.97
N GLY A 203 -3.34 3.61 7.02
CA GLY A 203 -2.78 4.17 8.25
C GLY A 203 -1.61 3.36 8.79
N VAL A 204 -0.58 3.14 7.97
CA VAL A 204 0.52 2.21 8.26
C VAL A 204 1.87 2.88 8.08
N TYR A 205 2.82 2.63 8.99
CA TYR A 205 4.17 3.19 8.90
C TYR A 205 5.29 2.13 9.09
N ASP A 206 6.51 2.46 8.65
CA ASP A 206 7.74 1.66 8.82
C ASP A 206 7.56 0.16 8.49
N SER A 207 6.72 -0.16 7.51
CA SER A 207 6.34 -1.52 7.18
C SER A 207 6.89 -1.98 5.82
N ILE A 208 6.93 -3.28 5.61
CA ILE A 208 7.53 -3.88 4.41
C ILE A 208 6.56 -4.85 3.75
N VAL A 209 6.25 -4.59 2.49
CA VAL A 209 5.52 -5.53 1.61
C VAL A 209 6.49 -6.02 0.54
N SER A 210 6.92 -7.28 0.63
CA SER A 210 7.99 -7.76 -0.24
C SER A 210 7.87 -9.20 -0.69
N HIS A 211 8.36 -9.47 -1.91
CA HIS A 211 8.41 -10.82 -2.48
C HIS A 211 7.03 -11.51 -2.57
N ASN A 212 5.96 -10.73 -2.60
CA ASN A 212 4.62 -11.27 -2.77
C ASN A 212 4.29 -11.40 -4.26
N ARG A 213 3.42 -12.36 -4.57
CA ARG A 213 2.73 -12.47 -5.85
C ARG A 213 1.29 -11.99 -5.64
N VAL A 214 0.94 -10.88 -6.25
CA VAL A 214 -0.38 -10.23 -6.15
C VAL A 214 -1.01 -10.28 -7.54
N GLU A 215 -2.02 -11.11 -7.74
CA GLU A 215 -2.50 -11.46 -9.07
C GLU A 215 -4.00 -11.72 -9.12
N GLY A 216 -4.68 -11.20 -10.13
CA GLY A 216 -6.09 -11.49 -10.37
C GLY A 216 -7.03 -11.01 -9.26
N ASN A 217 -6.64 -10.01 -8.49
CA ASN A 217 -7.52 -9.34 -7.53
C ASN A 217 -8.24 -8.18 -8.25
N ALA A 218 -9.12 -7.47 -7.56
CA ALA A 218 -9.70 -6.24 -8.13
C ALA A 218 -8.59 -5.22 -8.38
N GLY A 219 -7.82 -4.85 -7.38
CA GLY A 219 -6.61 -4.06 -7.48
C GLY A 219 -5.37 -4.78 -6.96
N GLY A 220 -4.20 -4.17 -7.10
CA GLY A 220 -2.94 -4.76 -6.70
C GLY A 220 -2.54 -4.49 -5.25
N ILE A 221 -1.78 -3.41 -5.01
CA ILE A 221 -1.33 -3.00 -3.69
C ILE A 221 -1.73 -1.54 -3.47
N LEU A 222 -2.47 -1.26 -2.41
CA LEU A 222 -2.96 0.07 -2.05
C LEU A 222 -2.26 0.58 -0.79
N LEU A 223 -1.88 1.86 -0.81
CA LEU A 223 -1.39 2.61 0.34
C LEU A 223 -2.29 3.82 0.52
N SER A 224 -3.09 3.88 1.57
CA SER A 224 -4.06 4.95 1.80
C SER A 224 -4.06 5.49 3.23
N ASP A 225 -4.69 6.63 3.47
CA ASP A 225 -4.58 7.39 4.72
C ASP A 225 -5.90 7.63 5.46
N GLU A 226 -6.95 6.85 5.19
CA GLU A 226 -8.27 7.03 5.82
C GLU A 226 -8.20 6.96 7.36
N LEU A 227 -7.37 6.07 7.89
CA LEU A 227 -7.20 5.84 9.32
C LEU A 227 -5.93 6.47 9.90
N GLY A 228 -5.43 7.52 9.28
CA GLY A 228 -4.22 8.22 9.67
C GLY A 228 -3.10 8.08 8.63
N PRO A 229 -1.95 8.71 8.87
CA PRO A 229 -0.90 8.81 7.86
C PRO A 229 -0.30 7.44 7.51
N THR A 230 -0.02 7.25 6.21
CA THR A 230 0.67 6.06 5.68
C THR A 230 2.03 6.48 5.13
N TYR A 231 3.11 6.13 5.83
CA TYR A 231 4.44 6.68 5.54
C TYR A 231 5.60 5.73 5.87
N HIS A 232 6.77 6.01 5.28
CA HIS A 232 8.02 5.25 5.43
C HIS A 232 7.90 3.76 5.08
N ASN A 233 6.86 3.34 4.36
CA ASN A 233 6.70 1.94 3.97
C ASN A 233 7.58 1.60 2.76
N LYS A 234 7.95 0.33 2.66
CA LYS A 234 8.75 -0.21 1.56
C LYS A 234 7.96 -1.30 0.84
N VAL A 235 7.51 -1.00 -0.36
CA VAL A 235 6.83 -1.96 -1.24
C VAL A 235 7.83 -2.39 -2.32
N GLY A 236 8.41 -3.57 -2.17
CA GLY A 236 9.52 -3.94 -3.05
C GLY A 236 9.61 -5.42 -3.40
N HIS A 237 10.20 -5.71 -4.57
CA HIS A 237 10.40 -7.08 -5.05
C HIS A 237 9.10 -7.89 -5.20
N ASN A 238 7.95 -7.24 -5.36
CA ASN A 238 6.68 -7.91 -5.59
C ASN A 238 6.45 -8.15 -7.08
N PHE A 239 5.67 -9.18 -7.36
CA PHE A 239 5.12 -9.46 -8.68
C PHE A 239 3.63 -9.11 -8.65
N VAL A 240 3.27 -7.98 -9.25
CA VAL A 240 1.91 -7.42 -9.24
C VAL A 240 1.38 -7.45 -10.65
N THR A 241 0.44 -8.34 -10.93
CA THR A 241 0.07 -8.62 -12.33
C THR A 241 -1.38 -9.06 -12.50
N GLY A 242 -2.00 -8.60 -13.58
CA GLY A 242 -3.31 -9.09 -14.00
C GLY A 242 -4.42 -8.79 -12.99
N ASN A 243 -4.28 -7.75 -12.18
CA ASN A 243 -5.38 -7.28 -11.35
C ASN A 243 -6.39 -6.59 -12.27
N LEU A 244 -7.69 -6.79 -11.99
CA LEU A 244 -8.70 -6.70 -13.03
C LEU A 244 -9.22 -5.29 -13.26
N TYR A 245 -9.47 -4.55 -12.20
CA TYR A 245 -10.28 -3.34 -12.24
C TYR A 245 -9.51 -2.07 -11.90
N ASP A 246 -8.42 -2.18 -11.13
CA ASP A 246 -7.63 -1.05 -10.67
C ASP A 246 -6.13 -1.23 -10.96
N CYS A 247 -5.35 -0.32 -10.45
CA CYS A 247 -3.93 -0.17 -10.66
C CYS A 247 -3.09 -1.32 -10.09
N GLY A 248 -1.86 -1.43 -10.56
CA GLY A 248 -0.91 -2.34 -9.95
C GLY A 248 -0.51 -1.90 -8.54
N ILE A 249 -0.14 -0.64 -8.36
CA ILE A 249 0.11 -0.05 -7.03
C ILE A 249 -0.53 1.33 -6.99
N THR A 250 -1.43 1.53 -6.03
CA THR A 250 -2.19 2.78 -5.85
C THR A 250 -1.72 3.51 -4.59
N VAL A 251 -1.54 4.82 -4.68
CA VAL A 251 -1.04 5.69 -3.61
C VAL A 251 -1.91 6.94 -3.55
N PRO A 252 -3.17 6.84 -3.10
CA PRO A 252 -4.08 7.96 -3.05
C PRO A 252 -4.03 8.68 -1.71
N GLY A 253 -4.25 9.99 -1.73
CA GLY A 253 -4.66 10.75 -0.56
C GLY A 253 -6.18 10.74 -0.45
N HIS A 254 -6.73 10.14 0.57
CA HIS A 254 -8.18 10.07 0.82
C HIS A 254 -8.63 10.94 1.98
N ASN A 255 -7.79 11.12 2.97
CA ASN A 255 -8.15 11.89 4.16
C ASN A 255 -8.07 13.40 3.90
N PRO A 256 -9.20 14.12 3.99
CA PRO A 256 -9.25 15.56 3.71
C PRO A 256 -8.56 16.43 4.78
N HIS A 257 -7.97 15.84 5.80
CA HIS A 257 -7.21 16.52 6.84
C HIS A 257 -5.68 16.40 6.65
N ALA A 258 -5.21 15.87 5.53
CA ALA A 258 -3.78 15.83 5.21
C ALA A 258 -3.18 17.25 5.00
N LEU A 259 -4.03 18.21 4.64
CA LEU A 259 -3.67 19.63 4.55
C LEU A 259 -4.61 20.49 5.43
N ASP A 260 -4.04 21.54 6.02
CA ASP A 260 -4.84 22.56 6.72
C ASP A 260 -5.59 23.49 5.73
N ALA A 261 -6.37 24.42 6.28
CA ALA A 261 -7.13 25.38 5.48
C ALA A 261 -6.26 26.33 4.62
N ASN A 262 -4.96 26.40 4.88
CA ASN A 262 -3.99 27.20 4.15
C ASN A 262 -3.18 26.36 3.14
N GLY A 263 -3.43 25.05 3.06
CA GLY A 263 -2.71 24.11 2.23
C GLY A 263 -1.39 23.61 2.83
N ASN A 264 -1.14 23.80 4.13
CA ASN A 264 0.04 23.25 4.78
C ASN A 264 -0.18 21.79 5.15
N ARG A 265 0.83 20.95 4.92
CA ARG A 265 0.84 19.53 5.26
C ARG A 265 0.64 19.28 6.75
N GLN A 266 -0.17 18.29 7.09
CA GLN A 266 -0.46 17.82 8.45
C GLN A 266 0.01 16.36 8.61
N PRO A 267 1.31 16.06 8.53
CA PRO A 267 1.82 14.69 8.43
C PRO A 267 1.56 13.83 9.67
N SER A 268 1.28 14.45 10.82
CA SER A 268 0.86 13.71 12.03
C SER A 268 -0.63 13.35 12.05
N VAL A 269 -1.41 13.86 11.11
CA VAL A 269 -2.85 13.66 11.03
C VAL A 269 -3.18 12.70 9.90
N ALA A 270 -2.69 12.99 8.69
CA ALA A 270 -2.98 12.20 7.50
C ALA A 270 -1.96 12.47 6.38
N GLY A 271 -2.13 11.79 5.26
CA GLY A 271 -1.29 11.87 4.08
C GLY A 271 -0.57 10.54 3.78
N VAL A 272 -0.30 10.31 2.51
CA VAL A 272 0.49 9.16 2.04
C VAL A 272 1.84 9.67 1.56
N TYR A 273 2.90 9.53 2.37
CA TYR A 273 4.16 10.20 2.09
C TYR A 273 5.41 9.39 2.49
N ASP A 274 6.56 9.74 1.91
CA ASP A 274 7.86 9.12 2.17
C ASP A 274 7.86 7.59 2.00
N ASN A 275 6.96 7.04 1.17
CA ASN A 275 6.94 5.63 0.86
C ASN A 275 7.87 5.31 -0.32
N VAL A 276 8.44 4.11 -0.34
CA VAL A 276 9.35 3.66 -1.39
C VAL A 276 8.76 2.43 -2.10
N ILE A 277 8.43 2.60 -3.39
CA ILE A 277 7.96 1.56 -4.29
C ILE A 277 9.12 1.17 -5.20
N PHE A 278 9.73 -0.01 -4.98
CA PHE A 278 10.99 -0.31 -5.66
C PHE A 278 11.13 -1.76 -6.11
N ARG A 279 11.80 -1.96 -7.26
CA ARG A 279 12.14 -3.28 -7.80
C ARG A 279 10.96 -4.24 -7.92
N ASN A 280 9.76 -3.72 -8.09
CA ASN A 280 8.59 -4.52 -8.39
C ASN A 280 8.51 -4.82 -9.88
N ARG A 281 7.84 -5.92 -10.23
CA ARG A 281 7.36 -6.17 -11.57
C ARG A 281 5.85 -5.93 -11.59
N ILE A 282 5.42 -4.90 -12.32
CA ILE A 282 4.05 -4.40 -12.34
C ILE A 282 3.55 -4.50 -13.78
N THR A 283 2.66 -5.45 -14.06
CA THR A 283 2.31 -5.75 -15.45
C THR A 283 0.85 -6.18 -15.63
N GLY A 284 0.19 -5.63 -16.65
CA GLY A 284 -1.13 -6.09 -17.07
C GLY A 284 -2.21 -5.85 -16.03
N ASN A 285 -2.21 -4.71 -15.35
CA ASN A 285 -3.23 -4.34 -14.37
C ASN A 285 -4.28 -3.44 -15.01
N GLY A 286 -5.48 -3.42 -14.44
CA GLY A 286 -6.64 -2.66 -14.90
C GLY A 286 -7.24 -3.16 -16.21
N ILE A 287 -7.01 -4.41 -16.57
CA ILE A 287 -7.28 -4.94 -17.91
C ILE A 287 -8.77 -5.00 -18.31
N THR A 288 -9.67 -4.86 -17.38
CA THR A 288 -11.12 -4.86 -17.60
C THR A 288 -11.75 -3.48 -17.49
N GLU A 289 -11.07 -2.54 -16.86
CA GLU A 289 -11.55 -1.16 -16.69
C GLU A 289 -10.43 -0.14 -16.90
N GLU A 290 -9.92 0.44 -15.82
CA GLU A 290 -8.90 1.49 -15.88
C GLU A 290 -7.87 1.26 -14.77
N GLY A 291 -6.62 0.98 -15.12
CA GLY A 291 -5.58 0.79 -14.11
C GLY A 291 -4.19 1.13 -14.60
N ALA A 292 -3.54 2.04 -13.91
CA ALA A 292 -2.14 2.39 -14.12
C ALA A 292 -1.20 1.30 -13.57
N GLY A 293 0.06 1.34 -13.98
CA GLY A 293 1.08 0.54 -13.30
C GLY A 293 1.27 1.02 -11.86
N VAL A 294 1.53 2.31 -11.68
CA VAL A 294 1.57 2.99 -10.38
C VAL A 294 0.75 4.27 -10.49
N LEU A 295 -0.17 4.48 -9.56
CA LEU A 295 -1.01 5.67 -9.49
C LEU A 295 -0.71 6.48 -8.23
N PHE A 296 -0.57 7.80 -8.38
CA PHE A 296 -0.70 8.79 -7.31
C PHE A 296 -1.93 9.62 -7.59
N ALA A 297 -2.87 9.64 -6.66
CA ALA A 297 -4.12 10.37 -6.82
C ALA A 297 -4.50 11.11 -5.54
N ASN A 298 -5.26 12.19 -5.71
CA ASN A 298 -5.92 12.85 -4.60
C ASN A 298 -7.43 12.88 -4.86
N ALA A 299 -8.21 12.31 -3.95
CA ALA A 299 -9.64 12.13 -4.12
C ALA A 299 -10.43 13.44 -3.95
N SER A 300 -9.94 14.36 -3.12
CA SER A 300 -10.67 15.59 -2.76
C SER A 300 -9.75 16.67 -2.20
N ALA A 301 -10.34 17.84 -1.94
CA ALA A 301 -9.66 18.93 -1.26
C ALA A 301 -9.15 18.53 0.13
N GLY A 302 -7.96 18.95 0.48
CA GLY A 302 -7.31 18.68 1.76
C GLY A 302 -6.52 17.38 1.79
N THR A 303 -6.53 16.60 0.71
CA THR A 303 -5.81 15.32 0.62
C THR A 303 -4.37 15.49 0.13
N GLY A 304 -3.51 14.51 0.43
CA GLY A 304 -2.10 14.55 0.05
C GLY A 304 -1.45 13.19 -0.13
N ALA A 305 -0.80 13.02 -1.30
CA ALA A 305 0.08 11.88 -1.60
C ALA A 305 1.42 12.41 -2.16
N TYR A 306 2.37 12.69 -1.28
CA TYR A 306 3.55 13.51 -1.57
C TYR A 306 4.87 12.86 -1.10
N ASP A 307 6.00 13.34 -1.65
CA ASP A 307 7.37 12.92 -1.31
C ASP A 307 7.66 11.41 -1.45
N ASN A 308 6.83 10.65 -2.17
CA ASN A 308 7.04 9.22 -2.38
C ASN A 308 8.06 8.95 -3.50
N LEU A 309 8.67 7.77 -3.47
CA LEU A 309 9.67 7.34 -4.44
C LEU A 309 9.23 6.07 -5.19
N VAL A 310 9.11 6.15 -6.51
CA VAL A 310 8.95 5.00 -7.41
C VAL A 310 10.28 4.73 -8.11
N SER A 311 10.96 3.64 -7.76
CA SER A 311 12.31 3.42 -8.28
C SER A 311 12.62 1.99 -8.72
N HIS A 312 13.35 1.87 -9.82
CA HIS A 312 13.89 0.60 -10.32
C HIS A 312 12.81 -0.49 -10.56
N ASN A 313 11.56 -0.10 -10.79
CA ASN A 313 10.49 -1.04 -11.14
C ASN A 313 10.53 -1.37 -12.64
N TYR A 314 10.01 -2.54 -12.97
CA TYR A 314 9.63 -2.89 -14.34
C TYR A 314 8.11 -2.74 -14.48
N ILE A 315 7.65 -1.82 -15.35
CA ILE A 315 6.24 -1.44 -15.49
C ILE A 315 5.85 -1.56 -16.96
N ALA A 316 4.90 -2.43 -17.30
CA ALA A 316 4.48 -2.61 -18.70
C ALA A 316 3.12 -3.30 -18.83
N GLY A 317 2.42 -2.99 -19.91
CA GLY A 317 1.20 -3.68 -20.28
C GLY A 317 -0.01 -3.34 -19.41
N ASN A 318 0.04 -2.26 -18.65
CA ASN A 318 -1.10 -1.81 -17.85
C ASN A 318 -2.07 -1.03 -18.76
N GLU A 319 -3.34 -0.99 -18.38
CA GLU A 319 -4.39 -0.41 -19.20
C GLU A 319 -4.26 1.11 -19.32
N MET A 320 -3.92 1.80 -18.25
CA MET A 320 -3.54 3.22 -18.25
C MET A 320 -2.02 3.40 -18.32
N ALA A 321 -1.53 4.63 -18.15
CA ALA A 321 -0.09 4.93 -18.21
C ALA A 321 0.74 4.13 -17.19
N GLY A 322 2.02 3.95 -17.48
CA GLY A 322 2.91 3.18 -16.61
C GLY A 322 3.01 3.76 -15.21
N VAL A 323 3.19 5.07 -15.11
CA VAL A 323 3.06 5.83 -13.86
C VAL A 323 2.13 7.00 -14.13
N THR A 324 1.08 7.11 -13.35
CA THR A 324 0.11 8.21 -13.42
C THR A 324 0.16 9.02 -12.13
N MET A 325 0.18 10.34 -12.27
CA MET A 325 -0.06 11.26 -11.16
C MET A 325 -1.21 12.16 -11.57
N HIS A 326 -2.30 12.14 -10.81
CA HIS A 326 -3.41 13.02 -11.08
C HIS A 326 -4.08 13.58 -9.82
N ALA A 327 -4.52 14.81 -9.92
CA ALA A 327 -5.31 15.49 -8.92
C ALA A 327 -6.67 15.83 -9.50
N HIS A 328 -7.72 15.65 -8.73
CA HIS A 328 -9.08 15.94 -9.16
C HIS A 328 -9.33 17.46 -9.26
N VAL A 329 -10.32 17.87 -10.04
CA VAL A 329 -10.69 19.28 -10.18
C VAL A 329 -11.25 19.79 -8.87
N LEU A 330 -10.55 20.76 -8.27
CA LEU A 330 -10.94 21.35 -7.00
C LEU A 330 -11.74 22.66 -7.19
N PRO A 331 -12.66 22.96 -6.28
CA PRO A 331 -13.23 24.31 -6.18
C PRO A 331 -12.13 25.36 -5.97
N PRO A 332 -12.33 26.61 -6.42
CA PRO A 332 -11.37 27.70 -6.17
C PRO A 332 -11.04 27.86 -4.68
N GLY A 333 -9.77 28.08 -4.36
CA GLY A 333 -9.30 28.24 -2.99
C GLY A 333 -9.22 26.96 -2.17
N LYS A 334 -9.27 25.81 -2.81
CA LYS A 334 -9.00 24.50 -2.19
C LYS A 334 -7.62 23.98 -2.58
N TYR A 335 -7.06 23.15 -1.73
CA TYR A 335 -5.72 22.61 -1.86
C TYR A 335 -5.73 21.10 -1.88
N GLU A 336 -4.80 20.52 -2.58
CA GLU A 336 -4.39 19.12 -2.55
C GLU A 336 -2.89 19.07 -2.83
N ASP A 337 -2.18 18.01 -2.45
CA ASP A 337 -0.74 17.96 -2.63
C ASP A 337 -0.25 16.62 -3.17
N LEU A 338 0.30 16.66 -4.38
CA LEU A 338 1.04 15.57 -5.03
C LEU A 338 2.52 15.93 -5.22
N SER A 339 3.02 16.98 -4.59
CA SER A 339 4.36 17.49 -4.84
C SER A 339 5.46 16.62 -4.20
N GLY A 340 6.68 16.76 -4.69
CA GLY A 340 7.85 16.08 -4.17
C GLY A 340 7.99 14.62 -4.57
N ASN A 341 7.01 14.03 -5.27
CA ASN A 341 7.10 12.66 -5.73
C ASN A 341 8.23 12.47 -6.75
N ARG A 342 8.88 11.31 -6.70
CA ARG A 342 10.07 11.01 -7.50
C ARG A 342 9.90 9.69 -8.26
N ILE A 343 10.08 9.72 -9.57
CA ILE A 343 10.00 8.57 -10.47
C ILE A 343 11.40 8.36 -11.06
N VAL A 344 12.17 7.39 -10.52
CA VAL A 344 13.61 7.32 -10.78
C VAL A 344 14.08 5.91 -11.14
N GLY A 345 14.80 5.77 -12.25
CA GLY A 345 15.49 4.52 -12.60
C GLY A 345 14.57 3.37 -13.02
N ASN A 346 13.31 3.63 -13.35
CA ASN A 346 12.38 2.58 -13.74
C ASN A 346 12.59 2.16 -15.20
N THR A 347 12.25 0.92 -15.50
CA THR A 347 12.09 0.43 -16.88
C THR A 347 10.59 0.38 -17.20
N ILE A 348 10.15 1.28 -18.07
CA ILE A 348 8.75 1.44 -18.42
C ILE A 348 8.54 1.02 -19.88
N GLY A 349 7.76 -0.04 -20.08
CA GLY A 349 7.37 -0.57 -21.39
C GLY A 349 6.13 0.13 -21.94
N PRO A 350 5.48 -0.45 -22.97
CA PRO A 350 4.21 0.06 -23.44
C PRO A 350 3.16 -0.10 -22.35
N ASN A 351 2.43 0.96 -22.09
CA ASN A 351 1.29 1.04 -21.18
C ASN A 351 0.21 1.92 -21.83
N ASN A 352 -0.96 2.00 -21.24
CA ASN A 352 -2.16 2.57 -21.82
C ASN A 352 -2.57 1.82 -23.09
N LEU A 353 -2.74 0.51 -22.94
CA LEU A 353 -3.00 -0.38 -24.08
C LEU A 353 -4.44 -0.25 -24.61
N GLY A 354 -5.39 0.13 -23.77
CA GLY A 354 -6.76 0.45 -24.16
C GLY A 354 -6.83 1.71 -25.01
N GLY A 355 -5.82 2.56 -24.86
CA GLY A 355 -5.76 3.83 -25.58
C GLY A 355 -6.76 4.83 -25.05
N ASP A 356 -7.36 4.55 -23.89
CA ASP A 356 -8.13 5.54 -23.19
C ASP A 356 -7.19 6.61 -22.64
N PRO A 357 -7.39 7.87 -23.02
CA PRO A 357 -6.89 8.94 -22.21
C PRO A 357 -7.55 8.74 -20.85
N ASP A 358 -6.80 8.86 -19.76
CA ASP A 358 -7.40 8.98 -18.44
C ASP A 358 -8.66 9.86 -18.56
N ALA A 359 -9.84 9.22 -18.60
CA ALA A 359 -11.06 9.86 -19.08
C ALA A 359 -11.44 11.04 -18.20
N PHE A 360 -11.02 10.97 -16.93
CA PHE A 360 -11.30 12.02 -15.97
C PHE A 360 -10.48 13.28 -16.23
N GLU A 361 -9.21 13.15 -16.54
CA GLU A 361 -8.31 14.29 -16.76
C GLU A 361 -8.34 14.78 -18.18
N CYS A 362 -8.50 13.89 -19.12
CA CYS A 362 -8.64 14.23 -20.49
C CYS A 362 -9.98 14.87 -20.84
N ALA A 363 -11.07 14.63 -20.12
CA ALA A 363 -12.32 15.36 -20.30
C ALA A 363 -12.13 16.86 -20.18
N PHE A 364 -11.18 17.30 -19.37
CA PHE A 364 -10.89 18.73 -19.16
C PHE A 364 -9.68 19.25 -19.92
N GLN A 365 -8.68 18.42 -20.22
CA GLN A 365 -7.40 18.88 -20.75
C GLN A 365 -6.98 18.24 -22.08
N CYS A 366 -7.50 17.06 -22.40
CA CYS A 366 -7.06 16.27 -23.55
C CYS A 366 -8.04 16.22 -24.73
N ARG A 367 -8.93 17.15 -24.86
CA ARG A 367 -10.04 17.21 -25.85
C ARG A 367 -9.71 16.89 -27.32
N ALA A 368 -8.50 16.54 -27.64
CA ALA A 368 -8.07 16.52 -29.03
C ALA A 368 -7.65 15.13 -29.57
N HIS A 369 -7.55 14.07 -28.77
CA HIS A 369 -7.00 12.85 -29.33
C HIS A 369 -7.72 11.58 -28.84
N PRO A 370 -8.68 11.08 -29.61
CA PRO A 370 -9.39 9.82 -29.33
C PRO A 370 -8.60 8.58 -29.75
N LEU A 371 -7.28 8.64 -29.81
CA LEU A 371 -6.49 7.56 -30.38
C LEU A 371 -5.51 6.99 -29.38
N ARG A 372 -5.52 5.68 -29.29
CA ARG A 372 -4.56 4.76 -28.63
C ARG A 372 -3.22 5.42 -28.37
N GLN A 373 -3.06 6.04 -27.22
CA GLN A 373 -1.88 6.81 -26.86
C GLN A 373 -1.11 6.07 -25.79
N THR A 374 -0.37 5.05 -26.17
CA THR A 374 0.50 4.39 -25.21
C THR A 374 1.41 5.41 -24.52
N THR A 375 1.37 5.46 -23.19
CA THR A 375 2.03 6.48 -22.39
C THR A 375 2.89 5.84 -21.31
N GLY A 376 4.13 6.29 -21.20
CA GLY A 376 5.04 5.82 -20.15
C GLY A 376 4.73 6.44 -18.80
N ILE A 377 4.78 7.76 -18.72
CA ILE A 377 4.52 8.55 -17.49
C ILE A 377 3.56 9.68 -17.82
N LEU A 378 2.50 9.80 -17.03
CA LEU A 378 1.48 10.83 -17.14
C LEU A 378 1.43 11.65 -15.84
N VAL A 379 1.52 12.98 -15.92
CA VAL A 379 1.46 13.84 -14.73
C VAL A 379 0.54 15.01 -14.98
N PHE A 380 -0.55 15.08 -14.23
CA PHE A 380 -1.50 16.18 -14.24
C PHE A 380 -1.76 16.69 -12.82
N GLY A 381 -2.17 17.95 -12.70
CA GLY A 381 -2.57 18.56 -11.44
C GLY A 381 -3.64 19.60 -11.65
N ALA A 382 -4.65 19.63 -10.80
CA ALA A 382 -5.63 20.71 -10.69
C ALA A 382 -5.06 21.90 -9.91
N VAL A 383 -4.04 21.67 -9.09
CA VAL A 383 -3.22 22.66 -8.39
C VAL A 383 -1.75 22.53 -8.79
N PRO A 384 -0.91 23.55 -8.56
CA PRO A 384 0.52 23.45 -8.83
C PRO A 384 1.17 22.30 -8.05
N LEU A 385 1.91 21.47 -8.76
CA LEU A 385 2.72 20.37 -8.17
C LEU A 385 4.12 20.34 -8.79
N ASP A 386 5.07 19.77 -8.06
CA ASP A 386 6.39 19.46 -8.58
C ASP A 386 6.70 17.97 -8.54
N VAL A 387 7.46 17.49 -9.53
CA VAL A 387 7.84 16.09 -9.67
C VAL A 387 9.26 15.95 -10.22
N THR A 388 10.00 14.97 -9.73
CA THR A 388 11.30 14.58 -10.32
C THR A 388 11.14 13.28 -11.11
N ILE A 389 11.48 13.34 -12.41
CA ILE A 389 11.45 12.18 -13.31
C ILE A 389 12.87 12.00 -13.88
N ALA A 390 13.59 11.00 -13.38
CA ALA A 390 15.01 10.87 -13.70
C ALA A 390 15.47 9.43 -13.95
N HIS A 391 16.44 9.28 -14.86
CA HIS A 391 17.11 8.01 -15.13
C HIS A 391 16.18 6.85 -15.53
N ASN A 392 14.96 7.13 -16.01
CA ASN A 392 14.02 6.12 -16.44
C ASN A 392 14.36 5.63 -17.86
N HIS A 393 14.17 4.36 -18.10
CA HIS A 393 14.23 3.71 -19.40
C HIS A 393 12.80 3.54 -19.94
N ILE A 394 12.34 4.45 -20.78
CA ILE A 394 10.99 4.45 -21.34
C ILE A 394 11.06 3.96 -22.79
N ARG A 395 10.23 2.96 -23.12
CA ARG A 395 10.30 2.32 -24.43
C ARG A 395 8.94 1.92 -25.00
N ARG A 396 8.83 1.94 -26.33
CA ARG A 396 7.65 1.46 -27.08
C ARG A 396 6.35 2.14 -26.65
N ASN A 397 6.40 3.43 -26.38
CA ASN A 397 5.20 4.25 -26.13
C ASN A 397 5.08 5.31 -27.22
N GLU A 398 3.88 5.76 -27.51
CA GLU A 398 3.71 6.96 -28.31
C GLU A 398 4.22 8.18 -27.55
N PHE A 399 3.81 8.32 -26.29
CA PHE A 399 4.31 9.36 -25.37
C PHE A 399 5.22 8.76 -24.32
N GLY A 400 6.43 9.28 -24.22
CA GLY A 400 7.36 8.89 -23.15
C GLY A 400 6.93 9.45 -21.80
N ILE A 401 6.87 10.78 -21.74
CA ILE A 401 6.42 11.54 -20.57
C ILE A 401 5.40 12.58 -21.07
N TRP A 402 4.21 12.55 -20.50
CA TRP A 402 3.18 13.52 -20.76
C TRP A 402 2.90 14.34 -19.53
N LEU A 403 3.09 15.65 -19.65
CA LEU A 403 2.94 16.61 -18.55
C LEU A 403 1.74 17.53 -18.81
N GLY A 404 1.00 17.83 -17.79
CA GLY A 404 -0.04 18.85 -17.79
C GLY A 404 0.50 20.25 -18.05
N LYS A 405 -0.36 21.27 -17.97
CA LYS A 405 -0.02 22.67 -18.26
C LYS A 405 1.15 23.18 -17.43
N GLY A 406 2.04 23.97 -18.03
CA GLY A 406 3.30 24.39 -17.44
C GLY A 406 3.21 25.17 -16.12
N LYS A 407 2.04 25.75 -15.81
CA LYS A 407 1.79 26.42 -14.52
C LYS A 407 1.35 25.45 -13.43
N MET A 408 0.83 24.28 -13.81
CA MET A 408 0.31 23.27 -12.89
C MET A 408 1.33 22.17 -12.63
N VAL A 409 2.21 21.84 -13.58
CA VAL A 409 3.19 20.79 -13.42
C VAL A 409 4.61 21.33 -13.62
N THR A 410 5.38 21.41 -12.56
CA THR A 410 6.81 21.67 -12.58
C THR A 410 7.57 20.35 -12.54
N ALA A 411 8.17 19.94 -13.64
CA ALA A 411 8.88 18.66 -13.74
C ALA A 411 10.39 18.87 -13.89
N SER A 412 11.16 18.26 -12.99
CA SER A 412 12.63 18.11 -13.12
C SER A 412 12.93 16.84 -13.92
N LEU A 413 13.27 16.99 -15.19
CA LEU A 413 13.58 15.87 -16.10
C LEU A 413 15.10 15.71 -16.22
N LYS A 414 15.64 14.54 -15.80
CA LYS A 414 17.10 14.29 -15.84
C LYS A 414 17.41 12.89 -16.39
N HIS A 415 18.26 12.82 -17.42
CA HIS A 415 18.84 11.56 -17.90
C HIS A 415 17.84 10.42 -18.19
N ASN A 416 16.62 10.75 -18.63
CA ASN A 416 15.66 9.73 -19.07
C ASN A 416 16.05 9.25 -20.49
N LEU A 417 16.03 7.95 -20.69
CA LEU A 417 16.36 7.32 -21.96
C LEU A 417 15.08 6.85 -22.65
N PHE A 418 14.91 7.26 -23.92
CA PHE A 418 13.74 6.92 -24.71
C PHE A 418 14.16 6.00 -25.86
N ARG A 419 13.50 4.84 -25.99
CA ARG A 419 13.75 3.90 -27.06
C ARG A 419 12.45 3.50 -27.77
N ASN A 420 12.36 3.76 -29.06
CA ASN A 420 11.15 3.51 -29.84
C ASN A 420 9.94 4.25 -29.23
N VAL A 421 10.13 5.50 -28.86
CA VAL A 421 9.12 6.42 -28.35
C VAL A 421 8.90 7.50 -29.41
N VAL A 422 7.65 7.76 -29.78
CA VAL A 422 7.35 8.72 -30.86
C VAL A 422 7.57 10.16 -30.38
N LYS A 423 7.08 10.50 -29.21
CA LYS A 423 7.26 11.79 -28.57
C LYS A 423 7.83 11.61 -27.17
N SER A 424 9.10 11.95 -26.99
CA SER A 424 9.80 11.73 -25.73
C SER A 424 9.17 12.47 -24.56
N VAL A 425 8.83 13.76 -24.75
CA VAL A 425 8.17 14.60 -23.76
C VAL A 425 7.10 15.45 -24.44
N VAL A 426 5.91 15.46 -23.89
CA VAL A 426 4.79 16.28 -24.34
C VAL A 426 4.26 17.12 -23.18
N ARG A 427 3.82 18.34 -23.45
CA ARG A 427 3.06 19.17 -22.53
C ARG A 427 1.69 19.49 -23.10
N SER A 428 0.66 19.41 -22.27
CA SER A 428 -0.66 19.95 -22.59
C SER A 428 -0.59 21.46 -22.74
N ARG A 429 -1.37 21.99 -23.70
CA ARG A 429 -1.41 23.42 -24.03
C ARG A 429 -2.41 24.20 -23.17
#